data_4e20b5699ed9a1bdef9384144fd5ce35
#
_entry.id   4e20b5699ed9a1bdef9384144fd5ce35
#
_cell.length_a   1.000
_cell.length_b   1.000
_cell.length_c   1.000
_cell.angle_alpha   90.00
_cell.angle_beta   90.00
_cell.angle_gamma   90.00
#
_symmetry.space_group_name_H-M   'P 1'
#
loop_
_entity.id
_entity.type
_entity.pdbx_description
1 polymer ?
#
loop_
_entity_poly.entity_id
_entity_poly.type
_entity_poly.pdbx_seq_one_letter_code
_entity_poly.pdbx_strand_id
1 'polypeptide(L)'
;PPIHGKFIFCTTDIHKVPDTIISRCQRFDFNRISIETIIDRINYILNNEKIKIDIDSLQIIARKADGSMRDALSILDQVISYCGDDIVYKNTVSALGIVPIDLYFNYTKSLVEKDEKLMLQVLKRFTHFGVPAIEVVKSIGNHIRNLLYAKITDGMEFLEMSNDNKKKYIKHSKRWKNDDLFKVSSIISETSPYINRSEDPYLILEVTSLKLLDMK
;
A
#
# COMPACT_ATOMS: atom_id res chain seq x y z
N PRO A 1 -10.24 13.81 -40.32
CA PRO A 1 -10.14 12.41 -40.73
C PRO A 1 -10.92 12.20 -42.06
N PRO A 2 -10.56 11.20 -42.85
CA PRO A 2 -11.38 10.85 -44.02
C PRO A 2 -12.79 10.43 -43.60
N ILE A 3 -13.77 10.57 -44.48
CA ILE A 3 -15.21 10.35 -44.15
C ILE A 3 -15.49 8.99 -43.49
N HIS A 4 -14.66 7.98 -43.79
CA HIS A 4 -14.78 6.63 -43.28
C HIS A 4 -13.81 6.34 -42.11
N GLY A 5 -13.00 7.32 -41.68
CA GLY A 5 -11.99 7.16 -40.61
C GLY A 5 -12.47 7.76 -39.28
N LYS A 6 -12.32 7.01 -38.21
CA LYS A 6 -12.52 7.49 -36.83
C LYS A 6 -11.21 7.38 -36.06
N PHE A 7 -10.88 8.42 -35.29
CA PHE A 7 -9.73 8.40 -34.39
C PHE A 7 -10.20 8.24 -32.97
N ILE A 8 -9.54 7.35 -32.24
CA ILE A 8 -9.71 7.17 -30.80
C ILE A 8 -8.35 7.43 -30.15
N PHE A 9 -8.28 8.47 -29.33
CA PHE A 9 -7.08 8.82 -28.58
C PHE A 9 -7.26 8.42 -27.10
N CYS A 10 -6.29 7.72 -26.55
CA CYS A 10 -6.29 7.32 -25.14
C CYS A 10 -5.07 7.93 -24.45
N THR A 11 -5.29 8.61 -23.33
CA THR A 11 -4.23 9.20 -22.53
C THR A 11 -4.60 9.17 -21.05
N THR A 12 -3.60 9.05 -20.19
CA THR A 12 -3.75 9.23 -18.74
C THR A 12 -3.56 10.70 -18.31
N ASP A 13 -3.09 11.56 -19.24
CA ASP A 13 -2.79 12.96 -18.95
C ASP A 13 -3.35 13.86 -20.06
N ILE A 14 -4.56 14.37 -19.81
CA ILE A 14 -5.25 15.24 -20.78
C ILE A 14 -4.49 16.56 -21.02
N HIS A 15 -3.72 17.05 -20.04
CA HIS A 15 -3.02 18.32 -20.15
C HIS A 15 -1.86 18.29 -21.14
N LYS A 16 -1.40 17.10 -21.52
CA LYS A 16 -0.37 16.92 -22.57
C LYS A 16 -0.94 16.86 -23.98
N VAL A 17 -2.27 16.80 -24.12
CA VAL A 17 -2.93 16.77 -25.43
C VAL A 17 -3.17 18.21 -25.90
N PRO A 18 -2.77 18.60 -27.13
CA PRO A 18 -3.01 19.95 -27.64
C PRO A 18 -4.50 20.30 -27.69
N ASP A 19 -4.86 21.53 -27.34
CA ASP A 19 -6.23 22.03 -27.37
C ASP A 19 -6.90 21.91 -28.73
N THR A 20 -6.12 21.99 -29.81
CA THR A 20 -6.58 21.78 -31.16
C THR A 20 -7.12 20.38 -31.44
N ILE A 21 -6.66 19.39 -30.70
CA ILE A 21 -7.15 18.01 -30.75
C ILE A 21 -8.37 17.88 -29.84
N ILE A 22 -8.25 18.35 -28.58
CA ILE A 22 -9.33 18.27 -27.58
C ILE A 22 -10.63 18.90 -28.11
N SER A 23 -10.53 20.08 -28.72
CA SER A 23 -11.70 20.82 -29.26
C SER A 23 -12.43 20.10 -30.43
N ARG A 24 -11.82 19.08 -31.02
CA ARG A 24 -12.41 18.30 -32.13
C ARG A 24 -12.78 16.88 -31.75
N CYS A 25 -12.61 16.50 -30.49
CA CYS A 25 -12.90 15.17 -29.96
C CYS A 25 -14.00 15.22 -28.93
N GLN A 26 -14.80 14.16 -28.88
CA GLN A 26 -15.66 13.91 -27.72
C GLN A 26 -14.81 13.28 -26.62
N ARG A 27 -14.85 13.87 -25.42
CA ARG A 27 -14.12 13.38 -24.25
C ARG A 27 -14.97 12.40 -23.45
N PHE A 28 -14.32 11.30 -23.03
CA PHE A 28 -14.87 10.31 -22.11
C PHE A 28 -13.85 10.11 -21.00
N ASP A 29 -14.24 10.42 -19.76
CA ASP A 29 -13.39 10.23 -18.59
C ASP A 29 -13.67 8.85 -17.96
N PHE A 30 -12.62 8.06 -17.76
CA PHE A 30 -12.66 6.77 -17.09
C PHE A 30 -12.04 6.91 -15.71
N ASN A 31 -12.82 6.60 -14.68
CA ASN A 31 -12.36 6.61 -13.29
C ASN A 31 -11.72 5.27 -12.91
N ARG A 32 -10.96 5.29 -11.82
CA ARG A 32 -10.46 4.07 -11.17
C ARG A 32 -11.62 3.20 -10.72
N ILE A 33 -11.47 1.89 -10.88
CA ILE A 33 -12.45 0.91 -10.41
C ILE A 33 -12.33 0.79 -8.90
N SER A 34 -13.44 0.70 -8.18
CA SER A 34 -13.43 0.55 -6.73
C SER A 34 -12.85 -0.80 -6.31
N ILE A 35 -12.31 -0.86 -5.11
CA ILE A 35 -11.71 -2.08 -4.54
C ILE A 35 -12.77 -3.19 -4.47
N GLU A 36 -14.01 -2.85 -4.07
CA GLU A 36 -15.12 -3.79 -3.98
C GLU A 36 -15.43 -4.40 -5.35
N THR A 37 -15.54 -3.57 -6.40
CA THR A 37 -15.80 -4.05 -7.75
C THR A 37 -14.70 -4.96 -8.28
N ILE A 38 -13.44 -4.66 -7.95
CA ILE A 38 -12.29 -5.51 -8.29
C ILE A 38 -12.40 -6.85 -7.54
N ILE A 39 -12.69 -6.83 -6.24
CA ILE A 39 -12.85 -8.03 -5.42
C ILE A 39 -13.98 -8.92 -5.98
N ASP A 40 -15.14 -8.34 -6.29
CA ASP A 40 -16.28 -9.07 -6.84
C ASP A 40 -15.92 -9.76 -8.17
N ARG A 41 -15.17 -9.05 -9.03
CA ARG A 41 -14.73 -9.62 -10.31
C ARG A 41 -13.72 -10.76 -10.11
N ILE A 42 -12.75 -10.60 -9.21
CA ILE A 42 -11.78 -11.64 -8.88
C ILE A 42 -12.50 -12.87 -8.31
N ASN A 43 -13.42 -12.68 -7.36
CA ASN A 43 -14.22 -13.77 -6.79
C ASN A 43 -15.02 -14.52 -7.85
N TYR A 44 -15.64 -13.82 -8.78
CA TYR A 44 -16.36 -14.44 -9.88
C TYR A 44 -15.45 -15.37 -10.72
N ILE A 45 -14.24 -14.91 -11.03
CA ILE A 45 -13.25 -15.69 -11.80
C ILE A 45 -12.80 -16.91 -11.01
N LEU A 46 -12.39 -16.73 -9.76
CA LEU A 46 -11.88 -17.81 -8.91
C LEU A 46 -12.93 -18.90 -8.63
N ASN A 47 -14.20 -18.51 -8.47
CA ASN A 47 -15.29 -19.46 -8.31
C ASN A 47 -15.48 -20.34 -9.57
N ASN A 48 -15.31 -19.76 -10.77
CA ASN A 48 -15.39 -20.52 -12.02
C ASN A 48 -14.20 -21.48 -12.19
N GLU A 49 -13.01 -21.05 -11.76
CA GLU A 49 -11.76 -21.85 -11.80
C GLU A 49 -11.65 -22.81 -10.60
N LYS A 50 -12.58 -22.76 -9.64
CA LYS A 50 -12.61 -23.58 -8.39
C LYS A 50 -11.39 -23.35 -7.48
N ILE A 51 -10.79 -22.18 -7.53
CA ILE A 51 -9.65 -21.76 -6.70
C ILE A 51 -10.18 -21.11 -5.43
N LYS A 52 -9.61 -21.50 -4.27
CA LYS A 52 -9.94 -20.91 -2.98
C LYS A 52 -8.99 -19.76 -2.62
N ILE A 53 -9.53 -18.69 -2.09
CA ILE A 53 -8.77 -17.52 -1.66
C ILE A 53 -9.33 -16.96 -0.35
N ASP A 54 -8.46 -16.52 0.55
CA ASP A 54 -8.88 -15.79 1.74
C ASP A 54 -9.16 -14.32 1.44
N ILE A 55 -9.94 -13.68 2.32
CA ILE A 55 -10.39 -12.30 2.14
C ILE A 55 -9.23 -11.29 2.21
N ASP A 56 -8.22 -11.55 3.02
CA ASP A 56 -7.05 -10.68 3.17
C ASP A 56 -6.20 -10.70 1.90
N SER A 57 -6.05 -11.86 1.25
CA SER A 57 -5.39 -12.00 -0.06
C SER A 57 -6.12 -11.21 -1.16
N LEU A 58 -7.45 -11.32 -1.21
CA LEU A 58 -8.28 -10.56 -2.15
C LEU A 58 -8.08 -9.06 -1.99
N GLN A 59 -8.11 -8.57 -0.75
CA GLN A 59 -7.91 -7.17 -0.45
C GLN A 59 -6.52 -6.66 -0.85
N ILE A 60 -5.48 -7.46 -0.64
CA ILE A 60 -4.12 -7.11 -1.06
C ILE A 60 -4.02 -6.99 -2.58
N ILE A 61 -4.55 -7.97 -3.32
CA ILE A 61 -4.54 -7.97 -4.78
C ILE A 61 -5.28 -6.74 -5.31
N ALA A 62 -6.50 -6.48 -4.82
CA ALA A 62 -7.33 -5.36 -5.26
C ALA A 62 -6.68 -3.99 -4.98
N ARG A 63 -6.03 -3.83 -3.82
CA ARG A 63 -5.31 -2.58 -3.49
C ARG A 63 -4.08 -2.37 -4.35
N LYS A 64 -3.30 -3.45 -4.58
CA LYS A 64 -2.08 -3.36 -5.40
C LYS A 64 -2.41 -3.03 -6.85
N ALA A 65 -3.60 -3.36 -7.32
CA ALA A 65 -4.11 -3.06 -8.66
C ALA A 65 -4.44 -1.58 -8.89
N ASP A 66 -4.57 -0.78 -7.83
CA ASP A 66 -4.77 0.67 -7.87
C ASP A 66 -5.89 1.12 -8.83
N GLY A 67 -7.01 0.40 -8.83
CA GLY A 67 -8.19 0.68 -9.66
C GLY A 67 -8.09 0.21 -11.12
N SER A 68 -7.06 -0.56 -11.47
CA SER A 68 -6.87 -1.18 -12.80
C SER A 68 -7.28 -2.65 -12.78
N MET A 69 -8.31 -3.02 -13.55
CA MET A 69 -8.73 -4.42 -13.66
C MET A 69 -7.65 -5.27 -14.37
N ARG A 70 -6.92 -4.71 -15.34
CA ARG A 70 -5.83 -5.42 -16.02
C ARG A 70 -4.75 -5.79 -15.02
N ASP A 71 -4.33 -4.84 -14.17
CA ASP A 71 -3.27 -5.09 -13.19
C ASP A 71 -3.76 -6.04 -12.10
N ALA A 72 -5.04 -5.96 -11.70
CA ALA A 72 -5.65 -6.91 -10.77
C ALA A 72 -5.57 -8.35 -11.27
N LEU A 73 -5.91 -8.58 -12.53
CA LEU A 73 -5.85 -9.91 -13.14
C LEU A 73 -4.41 -10.39 -13.31
N SER A 74 -3.48 -9.52 -13.72
CA SER A 74 -2.05 -9.87 -13.83
C SER A 74 -1.44 -10.25 -12.48
N ILE A 75 -1.80 -9.51 -11.43
CA ILE A 75 -1.38 -9.80 -10.05
C ILE A 75 -2.01 -11.13 -9.59
N LEU A 76 -3.28 -11.35 -9.89
CA LEU A 76 -3.97 -12.60 -9.56
C LEU A 76 -3.27 -13.81 -10.22
N ASP A 77 -2.95 -13.73 -11.50
CA ASP A 77 -2.24 -14.79 -12.24
C ASP A 77 -0.87 -15.08 -11.62
N GLN A 78 -0.14 -14.03 -11.18
CA GLN A 78 1.13 -14.20 -10.46
C GLN A 78 0.92 -14.96 -9.14
N VAL A 79 -0.12 -14.61 -8.39
CA VAL A 79 -0.43 -15.25 -7.09
C VAL A 79 -0.86 -16.70 -7.30
N ILE A 80 -1.73 -17.01 -8.27
CA ILE A 80 -2.15 -18.37 -8.61
C ILE A 80 -0.94 -19.21 -9.01
N SER A 81 -0.06 -18.68 -9.85
CA SER A 81 1.16 -19.38 -10.30
C SER A 81 2.10 -19.74 -9.16
N TYR A 82 2.12 -18.91 -8.10
CA TYR A 82 2.98 -19.14 -6.93
C TYR A 82 2.32 -20.04 -5.86
N CYS A 83 1.02 -19.85 -5.61
CA CYS A 83 0.29 -20.48 -4.50
C CYS A 83 -0.43 -21.76 -4.89
N GLY A 84 -0.77 -21.95 -6.18
CA GLY A 84 -1.68 -23.02 -6.62
C GLY A 84 -3.14 -22.71 -6.27
N ASP A 85 -3.92 -23.77 -5.99
CA ASP A 85 -5.39 -23.70 -5.84
C ASP A 85 -5.87 -23.24 -4.46
N ASP A 86 -4.96 -23.07 -3.48
CA ASP A 86 -5.28 -22.62 -2.11
C ASP A 86 -4.48 -21.38 -1.75
N ILE A 87 -5.08 -20.23 -2.02
CA ILE A 87 -4.44 -18.93 -1.86
C ILE A 87 -4.71 -18.40 -0.46
N VAL A 88 -3.66 -18.35 0.36
CA VAL A 88 -3.70 -17.81 1.71
C VAL A 88 -2.82 -16.58 1.84
N TYR A 89 -3.18 -15.66 2.75
CA TYR A 89 -2.50 -14.38 2.99
C TYR A 89 -0.97 -14.49 3.03
N LYS A 90 -0.44 -15.45 3.78
CA LYS A 90 1.01 -15.64 3.94
C LYS A 90 1.72 -15.88 2.61
N ASN A 91 1.13 -16.74 1.77
CA ASN A 91 1.70 -17.08 0.46
C ASN A 91 1.53 -15.94 -0.54
N THR A 92 0.38 -15.24 -0.51
CA THR A 92 0.11 -14.04 -1.31
C THR A 92 1.12 -12.94 -1.03
N VAL A 93 1.38 -12.65 0.24
CA VAL A 93 2.41 -11.68 0.66
C VAL A 93 3.79 -12.05 0.11
N SER A 94 4.15 -13.34 0.16
CA SER A 94 5.43 -13.82 -0.39
C SER A 94 5.47 -13.73 -1.91
N ALA A 95 4.40 -14.15 -2.60
CA ALA A 95 4.29 -14.10 -4.05
C ALA A 95 4.43 -12.68 -4.62
N LEU A 96 3.89 -11.70 -3.89
CA LEU A 96 3.87 -10.30 -4.31
C LEU A 96 5.05 -9.47 -3.77
N GLY A 97 5.95 -10.07 -2.98
CA GLY A 97 7.05 -9.37 -2.31
C GLY A 97 6.56 -8.28 -1.35
N ILE A 98 5.38 -8.46 -0.74
CA ILE A 98 4.78 -7.47 0.15
C ILE A 98 5.30 -7.68 1.56
N VAL A 99 5.62 -6.58 2.22
CA VAL A 99 6.05 -6.62 3.62
C VAL A 99 4.86 -6.94 4.53
N PRO A 100 4.95 -7.97 5.39
CA PRO A 100 3.88 -8.32 6.33
C PRO A 100 3.55 -7.15 7.26
N ILE A 101 2.25 -6.93 7.51
CA ILE A 101 1.77 -5.83 8.37
C ILE A 101 2.37 -5.88 9.78
N ASP A 102 2.64 -7.07 10.30
CA ASP A 102 3.23 -7.26 11.62
C ASP A 102 4.64 -6.64 11.73
N LEU A 103 5.36 -6.48 10.61
CA LEU A 103 6.66 -5.81 10.61
C LEU A 103 6.52 -4.30 10.89
N TYR A 104 5.48 -3.67 10.38
CA TYR A 104 5.17 -2.26 10.69
C TYR A 104 4.70 -2.08 12.14
N PHE A 105 3.96 -3.04 12.69
CA PHE A 105 3.64 -3.04 14.12
C PHE A 105 4.88 -3.21 14.99
N ASN A 106 5.85 -4.03 14.58
CA ASN A 106 7.12 -4.16 15.29
C ASN A 106 7.95 -2.87 15.19
N TYR A 107 7.94 -2.18 14.04
CA TYR A 107 8.56 -0.87 13.88
C TYR A 107 7.99 0.14 14.88
N THR A 108 6.68 0.31 14.93
CA THR A 108 6.05 1.26 15.85
C THR A 108 6.13 0.80 17.31
N LYS A 109 6.21 -0.50 17.57
CA LYS A 109 6.48 -1.05 18.90
C LYS A 109 7.87 -0.66 19.38
N SER A 110 8.91 -0.78 18.54
CA SER A 110 10.27 -0.40 18.93
C SER A 110 10.39 1.08 19.27
N LEU A 111 9.63 1.96 18.58
CA LEU A 111 9.58 3.39 18.92
C LEU A 111 8.97 3.64 20.31
N VAL A 112 7.84 2.97 20.64
CA VAL A 112 7.18 3.13 21.95
C VAL A 112 8.07 2.59 23.09
N GLU A 113 8.71 1.45 22.87
CA GLU A 113 9.55 0.76 23.88
C GLU A 113 10.99 1.30 23.92
N LYS A 114 11.35 2.18 22.96
CA LYS A 114 12.73 2.68 22.74
C LYS A 114 13.74 1.54 22.59
N ASP A 115 13.33 0.47 21.91
CA ASP A 115 14.13 -0.73 21.69
C ASP A 115 14.92 -0.62 20.39
N GLU A 116 16.18 -0.16 20.51
CA GLU A 116 17.10 -0.01 19.38
C GLU A 116 17.38 -1.35 18.68
N LYS A 117 17.52 -2.43 19.46
CA LYS A 117 17.81 -3.76 18.91
C LYS A 117 16.65 -4.27 18.06
N LEU A 118 15.41 -4.11 18.54
CA LEU A 118 14.22 -4.46 17.77
C LEU A 118 14.14 -3.61 16.50
N MET A 119 14.41 -2.30 16.59
CA MET A 119 14.42 -1.40 15.45
C MET A 119 15.38 -1.88 14.35
N LEU A 120 16.63 -2.16 14.71
CA LEU A 120 17.63 -2.65 13.75
C LEU A 120 17.24 -3.99 13.13
N GLN A 121 16.63 -4.90 13.91
CA GLN A 121 16.10 -6.15 13.37
C GLN A 121 14.96 -5.93 12.35
N VAL A 122 14.07 -5.00 12.62
CA VAL A 122 12.97 -4.63 11.71
C VAL A 122 13.52 -4.03 10.42
N LEU A 123 14.45 -3.08 10.51
CA LEU A 123 15.08 -2.45 9.34
C LEU A 123 15.82 -3.47 8.46
N LYS A 124 16.57 -4.38 9.07
CA LYS A 124 17.22 -5.49 8.35
C LYS A 124 16.21 -6.40 7.65
N ARG A 125 15.03 -6.62 8.25
CA ARG A 125 13.97 -7.41 7.59
C ARG A 125 13.37 -6.68 6.40
N PHE A 126 13.16 -5.36 6.46
CA PHE A 126 12.72 -4.59 5.28
C PHE A 126 13.70 -4.75 4.12
N THR A 127 15.01 -4.64 4.37
CA THR A 127 16.05 -4.86 3.35
C THR A 127 15.97 -6.27 2.77
N HIS A 128 15.74 -7.27 3.61
CA HIS A 128 15.65 -8.67 3.17
C HIS A 128 14.46 -8.93 2.22
N PHE A 129 13.35 -8.19 2.37
CA PHE A 129 12.22 -8.27 1.44
C PHE A 129 12.51 -7.61 0.08
N GLY A 130 13.64 -6.92 -0.09
CA GLY A 130 14.03 -6.25 -1.33
C GLY A 130 13.12 -5.08 -1.73
N VAL A 131 12.31 -4.55 -0.80
CA VAL A 131 11.41 -3.43 -1.06
C VAL A 131 12.22 -2.14 -1.09
N PRO A 132 12.05 -1.25 -2.07
CA PRO A 132 12.75 0.03 -2.09
C PRO A 132 12.47 0.85 -0.81
N ALA A 133 13.50 1.51 -0.25
CA ALA A 133 13.38 2.28 0.99
C ALA A 133 12.26 3.33 0.94
N ILE A 134 12.02 3.94 -0.22
CA ILE A 134 10.93 4.91 -0.42
C ILE A 134 9.54 4.27 -0.22
N GLU A 135 9.36 3.03 -0.67
CA GLU A 135 8.10 2.30 -0.48
C GLU A 135 7.92 1.86 0.98
N VAL A 136 9.01 1.54 1.67
CA VAL A 136 8.99 1.28 3.13
C VAL A 136 8.55 2.53 3.88
N VAL A 137 9.11 3.70 3.57
CA VAL A 137 8.74 4.98 4.19
C VAL A 137 7.28 5.33 3.95
N LYS A 138 6.80 5.22 2.71
CA LYS A 138 5.37 5.43 2.39
C LYS A 138 4.47 4.49 3.19
N SER A 139 4.86 3.23 3.30
CA SER A 139 4.10 2.22 4.04
C SER A 139 4.11 2.48 5.56
N ILE A 140 5.23 2.92 6.13
CA ILE A 140 5.31 3.38 7.53
C ILE A 140 4.39 4.58 7.73
N GLY A 141 4.41 5.58 6.84
CA GLY A 141 3.50 6.72 6.89
C GLY A 141 2.03 6.31 6.88
N ASN A 142 1.65 5.40 6.00
CA ASN A 142 0.29 4.83 5.95
C ASN A 142 -0.06 4.07 7.25
N HIS A 143 0.89 3.33 7.81
CA HIS A 143 0.70 2.62 9.07
C HIS A 143 0.46 3.58 10.24
N ILE A 144 1.22 4.67 10.33
CA ILE A 144 1.04 5.73 11.34
C ILE A 144 -0.33 6.42 11.18
N ARG A 145 -0.73 6.74 9.94
CA ARG A 145 -2.07 7.28 9.65
C ARG A 145 -3.17 6.33 10.15
N ASN A 146 -3.02 5.04 9.92
CA ASN A 146 -3.99 4.04 10.37
C ASN A 146 -4.05 3.95 11.92
N LEU A 147 -2.91 4.14 12.61
CA LEU A 147 -2.89 4.27 14.07
C LEU A 147 -3.64 5.52 14.55
N LEU A 148 -3.50 6.66 13.84
CA LEU A 148 -4.26 7.88 14.13
C LEU A 148 -5.77 7.65 13.94
N TYR A 149 -6.20 7.03 12.84
CA TYR A 149 -7.60 6.70 12.61
C TYR A 149 -8.17 5.78 13.70
N ALA A 150 -7.38 4.82 14.18
CA ALA A 150 -7.79 3.94 15.27
C ALA A 150 -7.99 4.65 16.62
N LYS A 151 -7.57 5.92 16.76
CA LYS A 151 -7.78 6.77 17.94
C LYS A 151 -8.99 7.69 17.84
N ILE A 152 -9.52 7.87 16.63
CA ILE A 152 -10.69 8.71 16.36
C ILE A 152 -11.94 7.83 16.50
N THR A 153 -13.00 8.36 17.11
CA THR A 153 -14.30 7.69 17.16
C THR A 153 -14.77 7.42 15.72
N ASP A 154 -15.20 6.20 15.46
CA ASP A 154 -15.62 5.72 14.13
C ASP A 154 -14.55 5.79 13.01
N GLY A 155 -13.32 6.20 13.37
CA GLY A 155 -12.21 6.34 12.42
C GLY A 155 -11.84 5.02 11.72
N MET A 156 -12.20 3.88 12.33
CA MET A 156 -11.95 2.56 11.72
C MET A 156 -12.88 2.24 10.55
N GLU A 157 -13.97 2.95 10.36
CA GLU A 157 -14.86 2.81 9.20
C GLU A 157 -14.15 3.25 7.91
N PHE A 158 -13.24 4.23 8.02
CA PHE A 158 -12.44 4.73 6.90
C PHE A 158 -11.27 3.81 6.52
N LEU A 159 -11.07 2.70 7.23
CA LEU A 159 -10.00 1.75 6.95
C LEU A 159 -10.54 0.51 6.24
N GLU A 160 -10.16 0.36 4.99
CA GLU A 160 -10.44 -0.80 4.15
C GLU A 160 -9.46 -1.93 4.50
N MET A 161 -9.74 -2.68 5.56
CA MET A 161 -8.94 -3.83 6.00
C MET A 161 -9.81 -4.83 6.74
N SER A 162 -9.29 -6.05 6.93
CA SER A 162 -9.99 -7.09 7.71
C SER A 162 -10.24 -6.66 9.16
N ASN A 163 -11.28 -7.23 9.76
CA ASN A 163 -11.65 -6.96 11.16
C ASN A 163 -10.51 -7.29 12.14
N ASP A 164 -9.73 -8.32 11.86
CA ASP A 164 -8.60 -8.70 12.72
C ASP A 164 -7.47 -7.66 12.67
N ASN A 165 -7.18 -7.13 11.49
CA ASN A 165 -6.24 -6.02 11.37
C ASN A 165 -6.77 -4.74 12.05
N LYS A 166 -8.06 -4.42 11.93
CA LYS A 166 -8.70 -3.31 12.66
C LYS A 166 -8.50 -3.45 14.16
N LYS A 167 -8.76 -4.64 14.72
CA LYS A 167 -8.53 -4.92 16.16
C LYS A 167 -7.07 -4.72 16.57
N LYS A 168 -6.11 -5.15 15.72
CA LYS A 168 -4.67 -4.90 15.96
C LYS A 168 -4.36 -3.41 16.04
N TYR A 169 -4.86 -2.60 15.09
CA TYR A 169 -4.67 -1.14 15.12
C TYR A 169 -5.25 -0.50 16.36
N ILE A 170 -6.49 -0.83 16.76
CA ILE A 170 -7.13 -0.33 17.99
C ILE A 170 -6.29 -0.66 19.22
N LYS A 171 -5.78 -1.90 19.31
CA LYS A 171 -4.94 -2.32 20.45
C LYS A 171 -3.63 -1.55 20.50
N HIS A 172 -2.95 -1.41 19.38
CA HIS A 172 -1.64 -0.74 19.29
C HIS A 172 -1.74 0.77 19.44
N SER A 173 -2.80 1.41 18.93
CA SER A 173 -3.00 2.86 19.02
C SER A 173 -3.12 3.35 20.48
N LYS A 174 -3.64 2.54 21.39
CA LYS A 174 -3.74 2.87 22.83
C LYS A 174 -2.39 3.14 23.50
N ARG A 175 -1.28 2.65 22.93
CA ARG A 175 0.07 2.83 23.46
C ARG A 175 0.72 4.17 23.05
N TRP A 176 0.06 4.94 22.18
CA TRP A 176 0.55 6.16 21.61
C TRP A 176 -0.21 7.38 22.15
N LYS A 177 0.49 8.50 22.29
CA LYS A 177 -0.13 9.82 22.37
C LYS A 177 -0.34 10.37 20.96
N ASN A 178 -1.36 11.23 20.76
CA ASN A 178 -1.61 11.82 19.44
C ASN A 178 -0.42 12.66 18.96
N ASP A 179 0.15 13.48 19.86
CA ASP A 179 1.27 14.35 19.56
C ASP A 179 2.50 13.56 19.08
N ASP A 180 2.77 12.39 19.68
CA ASP A 180 3.89 11.54 19.28
C ASP A 180 3.66 10.95 17.87
N LEU A 181 2.43 10.53 17.54
CA LEU A 181 2.09 10.05 16.19
C LEU A 181 2.21 11.16 15.15
N PHE A 182 1.80 12.40 15.48
CA PHE A 182 1.96 13.53 14.57
C PHE A 182 3.43 13.88 14.36
N LYS A 183 4.26 13.90 15.42
CA LYS A 183 5.71 14.13 15.30
C LYS A 183 6.36 13.06 14.41
N VAL A 184 6.08 11.77 14.65
CA VAL A 184 6.62 10.67 13.84
C VAL A 184 6.16 10.81 12.39
N SER A 185 4.89 11.12 12.14
CA SER A 185 4.35 11.33 10.79
C SER A 185 5.05 12.47 10.05
N SER A 186 5.32 13.60 10.73
CA SER A 186 6.05 14.73 10.14
C SER A 186 7.45 14.32 9.70
N ILE A 187 8.22 13.72 10.60
CA ILE A 187 9.61 13.31 10.33
C ILE A 187 9.65 12.28 9.18
N ILE A 188 8.74 11.32 9.16
CA ILE A 188 8.65 10.34 8.07
C ILE A 188 8.34 11.02 6.74
N SER A 189 7.41 11.99 6.72
CA SER A 189 7.07 12.74 5.52
C SER A 189 8.24 13.59 5.01
N GLU A 190 8.95 14.27 5.90
CA GLU A 190 10.13 15.07 5.59
C GLU A 190 11.30 14.23 5.06
N THR A 191 11.37 12.96 5.45
CA THR A 191 12.44 12.04 5.00
C THR A 191 12.28 11.60 3.55
N SER A 192 11.05 11.54 3.02
CA SER A 192 10.77 11.04 1.66
C SER A 192 11.59 11.70 0.54
N PRO A 193 11.74 13.05 0.48
CA PRO A 193 12.53 13.71 -0.56
C PRO A 193 14.04 13.37 -0.47
N TYR A 194 14.55 13.17 0.74
CA TYR A 194 15.97 12.82 0.95
C TYR A 194 16.26 11.40 0.49
N ILE A 195 15.36 10.45 0.77
CA ILE A 195 15.47 9.06 0.31
C ILE A 195 15.53 8.99 -1.21
N ASN A 196 14.66 9.75 -1.91
CA ASN A 196 14.61 9.75 -3.37
C ASN A 196 15.88 10.31 -4.05
N ARG A 197 16.67 11.12 -3.34
CA ARG A 197 17.87 11.76 -3.87
C ARG A 197 19.17 11.11 -3.36
N SER A 198 19.07 10.17 -2.44
CA SER A 198 20.24 9.53 -1.82
C SER A 198 20.81 8.43 -2.70
N GLU A 199 22.12 8.29 -2.72
CA GLU A 199 22.82 7.12 -3.27
C GLU A 199 22.61 5.88 -2.39
N ASP A 200 22.41 6.07 -1.08
CA ASP A 200 22.06 5.01 -0.14
C ASP A 200 20.73 5.32 0.58
N PRO A 201 19.58 5.00 -0.03
CA PRO A 201 18.27 5.25 0.53
C PRO A 201 18.00 4.55 1.86
N TYR A 202 18.57 3.35 2.06
CA TYR A 202 18.39 2.59 3.30
C TYR A 202 19.14 3.20 4.47
N LEU A 203 20.34 3.77 4.25
CA LEU A 203 21.07 4.50 5.28
C LEU A 203 20.25 5.68 5.82
N ILE A 204 19.59 6.44 4.93
CA ILE A 204 18.71 7.54 5.35
C ILE A 204 17.55 7.02 6.22
N LEU A 205 16.92 5.90 5.82
CA LEU A 205 15.85 5.29 6.59
C LEU A 205 16.33 4.82 7.97
N GLU A 206 17.50 4.19 8.06
CA GLU A 206 18.10 3.73 9.32
C GLU A 206 18.39 4.90 10.27
N VAL A 207 19.09 5.93 9.80
CA VAL A 207 19.41 7.12 10.59
C VAL A 207 18.15 7.83 11.07
N THR A 208 17.14 7.96 10.21
CA THR A 208 15.86 8.57 10.59
C THR A 208 15.14 7.74 11.65
N SER A 209 15.12 6.42 11.48
CA SER A 209 14.46 5.53 12.45
C SER A 209 15.15 5.55 13.82
N LEU A 210 16.48 5.63 13.87
CA LEU A 210 17.23 5.77 15.12
C LEU A 210 16.98 7.13 15.79
N LYS A 211 16.92 8.22 15.00
CA LYS A 211 16.54 9.55 15.54
C LYS A 211 15.14 9.56 16.15
N LEU A 212 14.20 8.81 15.56
CA LEU A 212 12.85 8.69 16.10
C LEU A 212 12.80 8.00 17.47
N LEU A 213 13.76 7.11 17.79
CA LEU A 213 13.87 6.49 19.11
C LEU A 213 14.26 7.48 20.22
N ASP A 214 15.06 8.50 19.89
CA ASP A 214 15.52 9.52 20.82
C ASP A 214 14.51 10.64 21.07
N MET A 215 13.37 10.62 20.38
CA MET A 215 12.33 11.64 20.57
C MET A 215 11.79 11.63 22.01
N LYS A 216 11.72 12.85 22.60
CA LYS A 216 11.12 13.11 23.91
C LYS A 216 9.64 13.45 23.79
#